data_18e421c2cc16cdc62cd9eef76089613e
#
_entry.id   18e421c2cc16cdc62cd9eef76089613e
#
_cell.length_a   1.000
_cell.length_b   1.000
_cell.length_c   1.000
_cell.angle_alpha   90.00
_cell.angle_beta   90.00
_cell.angle_gamma   90.00
#
_symmetry.space_group_name_H-M   'P 1'
#
loop_
_entity.id
_entity.type
_entity.pdbx_description
1 polymer ?
#
loop_
_entity_poly.entity_id
_entity_poly.type
_entity_poly.pdbx_seq_one_letter_code
_entity_poly.pdbx_strand_id
1 'polypeptide(L)'
;SSRPIYIMAQPVSAYVLMPKVNMEMGYSTVGTLHERRGENRILDLENMSADKGQIWTRIYGSGLNENGTDRFQYEGNLYGVQIGHDFKINKDKNGNDHLLGGYISYNRANTDFFDEYRAENGKISDSKYTGKGKSESISLGITKTKYTPKGSYYDLVGQVSYLQNKYNSRDDYSAKQNGFGLLLSGEAGKSFNISKNGNWSVEPQAQLIYQYLNTKSFNDGLRNVNQDNRNGLRGRAGVRLAYNGDNGNSRTNSYYAVANVWHDFTKYDSKYTNIGSDKITEKLGTTWGEIGLGAQAPLGQKSNLYVD
;
A
#
# COMPACT_ATOMS: atom_id res chain seq x y z
N SER A 1 29.44 14.58 19.98
CA SER A 1 29.17 15.96 19.59
C SER A 1 27.70 16.09 19.15
N SER A 2 26.96 16.97 19.80
CA SER A 2 25.57 17.24 19.42
C SER A 2 25.53 17.92 18.05
N ARG A 3 24.75 17.36 17.12
CA ARG A 3 24.45 18.05 15.88
C ARG A 3 23.67 19.32 16.19
N PRO A 4 23.98 20.45 15.54
CA PRO A 4 23.18 21.65 15.72
C PRO A 4 21.74 21.43 15.25
N ILE A 5 20.78 21.90 16.02
CA ILE A 5 19.36 21.85 15.67
C ILE A 5 19.03 23.14 14.93
N TYR A 6 18.56 22.99 13.69
CA TYR A 6 18.14 24.13 12.89
C TYR A 6 16.64 24.33 13.00
N ILE A 7 16.23 25.59 13.16
CA ILE A 7 14.82 25.97 13.02
C ILE A 7 14.48 25.94 11.53
N MET A 8 13.43 25.23 11.19
CA MET A 8 12.99 25.08 9.80
C MET A 8 11.60 25.69 9.62
N ALA A 9 11.33 26.18 8.41
CA ALA A 9 10.01 26.68 8.04
C ALA A 9 8.94 25.61 8.22
N GLN A 10 7.71 26.02 8.52
CA GLN A 10 6.59 25.12 8.82
C GLN A 10 6.35 24.06 7.73
N PRO A 11 6.35 24.38 6.41
CA PRO A 11 6.02 23.38 5.40
C PRO A 11 7.11 22.35 5.15
N VAL A 12 8.31 22.50 5.71
CA VAL A 12 9.44 21.59 5.45
C VAL A 12 9.11 20.15 5.82
N SER A 13 8.48 19.92 6.97
CA SER A 13 8.08 18.58 7.41
C SER A 13 7.26 17.85 6.34
N ALA A 14 6.24 18.53 5.79
CA ALA A 14 5.40 17.96 4.74
C ALA A 14 6.19 17.68 3.46
N TYR A 15 7.07 18.58 3.06
CA TYR A 15 7.87 18.40 1.84
C TYR A 15 8.83 17.20 1.96
N VAL A 16 9.37 16.98 3.15
CA VAL A 16 10.27 15.85 3.39
C VAL A 16 9.53 14.52 3.42
N LEU A 17 8.34 14.47 4.00
CA LEU A 17 7.62 13.22 4.26
C LEU A 17 6.53 12.88 3.24
N MET A 18 6.07 13.81 2.41
CA MET A 18 5.03 13.52 1.43
C MET A 18 5.40 12.39 0.46
N PRO A 19 6.66 12.26 0.00
CA PRO A 19 7.01 11.10 -0.83
C PRO A 19 6.76 9.76 -0.15
N LYS A 20 6.95 9.67 1.16
CA LYS A 20 6.63 8.45 1.92
C LYS A 20 5.12 8.17 1.88
N VAL A 21 4.29 9.18 2.07
CA VAL A 21 2.83 9.07 1.97
C VAL A 21 2.44 8.57 0.58
N ASN A 22 3.01 9.15 -0.46
CA ASN A 22 2.75 8.74 -1.84
C ASN A 22 3.12 7.28 -2.08
N MET A 23 4.25 6.82 -1.55
CA MET A 23 4.67 5.43 -1.69
C MET A 23 3.75 4.48 -0.92
N GLU A 24 3.32 4.86 0.28
CA GLU A 24 2.34 4.06 1.04
C GLU A 24 1.02 3.92 0.30
N MET A 25 0.60 4.94 -0.43
CA MET A 25 -0.58 4.84 -1.29
C MET A 25 -0.39 3.79 -2.38
N GLY A 26 0.76 3.75 -3.01
CA GLY A 26 1.09 2.75 -4.03
C GLY A 26 1.09 1.33 -3.47
N TYR A 27 1.69 1.12 -2.32
CA TYR A 27 1.71 -0.17 -1.65
C TYR A 27 0.31 -0.63 -1.23
N SER A 28 -0.51 0.27 -0.72
CA SER A 28 -1.90 -0.05 -0.35
C SER A 28 -2.76 -0.39 -1.56
N THR A 29 -2.53 0.27 -2.68
CA THR A 29 -3.26 0.03 -3.92
C THR A 29 -2.99 -1.36 -4.47
N VAL A 30 -1.73 -1.77 -4.57
CA VAL A 30 -1.42 -3.11 -5.08
C VAL A 30 -1.86 -4.19 -4.10
N GLY A 31 -1.70 -3.97 -2.80
CA GLY A 31 -2.09 -4.92 -1.77
C GLY A 31 -1.48 -6.30 -1.96
N THR A 32 -2.17 -7.30 -1.46
CA THR A 32 -1.88 -8.71 -1.67
C THR A 32 -2.93 -9.34 -2.57
N LEU A 33 -2.66 -10.54 -3.08
CA LEU A 33 -3.63 -11.26 -3.92
C LEU A 33 -4.95 -11.47 -3.18
N HIS A 34 -4.90 -11.90 -1.93
CA HIS A 34 -6.11 -12.15 -1.13
C HIS A 34 -6.89 -10.87 -0.83
N GLU A 35 -6.22 -9.75 -0.63
CA GLU A 35 -6.89 -8.45 -0.46
C GLU A 35 -7.67 -8.03 -1.69
N ARG A 36 -7.14 -8.32 -2.88
CA ARG A 36 -7.83 -8.02 -4.13
C ARG A 36 -8.92 -9.04 -4.48
N ARG A 37 -8.68 -10.33 -4.29
CA ARG A 37 -9.57 -11.38 -4.75
C ARG A 37 -10.36 -12.09 -3.66
N GLY A 38 -9.93 -12.01 -2.41
CA GLY A 38 -10.57 -12.72 -1.31
C GLY A 38 -10.25 -14.21 -1.27
N GLU A 39 -11.02 -14.94 -0.46
CA GLU A 39 -10.80 -16.38 -0.19
C GLU A 39 -11.42 -17.32 -1.22
N ASN A 40 -12.42 -16.87 -1.97
CA ASN A 40 -13.25 -17.75 -2.79
C ASN A 40 -12.67 -18.01 -4.19
N ARG A 41 -11.34 -18.08 -4.30
CA ARG A 41 -10.69 -18.27 -5.59
C ARG A 41 -11.15 -19.53 -6.34
N ILE A 42 -11.44 -20.64 -5.62
CA ILE A 42 -11.90 -21.89 -6.23
C ILE A 42 -13.31 -21.76 -6.76
N LEU A 43 -14.21 -21.20 -5.96
CA LEU A 43 -15.60 -20.96 -6.38
C LEU A 43 -15.67 -19.96 -7.54
N ASP A 44 -14.82 -18.96 -7.52
CA ASP A 44 -14.72 -17.98 -8.58
C ASP A 44 -14.30 -18.63 -9.91
N LEU A 45 -13.28 -19.48 -9.89
CA LEU A 45 -12.78 -20.16 -11.06
C LEU A 45 -13.81 -21.11 -11.67
N GLU A 46 -14.62 -21.79 -10.83
CA GLU A 46 -15.68 -22.67 -11.28
C GLU A 46 -16.84 -21.93 -11.95
N ASN A 47 -17.13 -20.71 -11.48
CA ASN A 47 -18.24 -19.91 -11.97
C ASN A 47 -17.88 -18.95 -13.11
N MET A 48 -16.58 -18.86 -13.45
CA MET A 48 -16.12 -17.96 -14.49
C MET A 48 -16.19 -18.61 -15.87
N SER A 49 -16.80 -17.91 -16.82
CA SER A 49 -16.68 -18.30 -18.22
C SER A 49 -15.46 -17.64 -18.84
N ALA A 50 -14.77 -18.36 -19.72
CA ALA A 50 -13.55 -17.86 -20.39
C ALA A 50 -13.78 -16.56 -21.19
N ASP A 51 -15.02 -16.31 -21.60
CA ASP A 51 -15.36 -15.17 -22.47
C ASP A 51 -15.83 -13.92 -21.71
N LYS A 52 -16.31 -14.06 -20.49
CA LYS A 52 -16.92 -12.95 -19.72
C LYS A 52 -16.06 -12.44 -18.60
N GLY A 53 -15.15 -13.27 -18.08
CA GLY A 53 -14.32 -12.91 -16.96
C GLY A 53 -15.12 -12.61 -15.69
N GLN A 54 -14.48 -11.96 -14.74
CA GLN A 54 -15.11 -11.61 -13.47
C GLN A 54 -14.73 -10.20 -13.05
N ILE A 55 -15.73 -9.43 -12.61
CA ILE A 55 -15.54 -8.11 -12.03
C ILE A 55 -15.44 -8.25 -10.52
N TRP A 56 -14.49 -7.56 -9.93
CA TRP A 56 -14.34 -7.48 -8.49
C TRP A 56 -14.17 -6.04 -8.05
N THR A 57 -14.52 -5.75 -6.82
CA THR A 57 -14.36 -4.43 -6.20
C THR A 57 -13.67 -4.59 -4.86
N ARG A 58 -12.91 -3.58 -4.50
CA ARG A 58 -12.22 -3.51 -3.22
C ARG A 58 -12.32 -2.10 -2.68
N ILE A 59 -12.71 -1.99 -1.40
CA ILE A 59 -12.65 -0.74 -0.65
C ILE A 59 -11.65 -0.99 0.47
N TYR A 60 -10.73 -0.08 0.65
CA TYR A 60 -9.69 -0.23 1.67
C TYR A 60 -9.41 1.09 2.36
N GLY A 61 -9.00 0.98 3.60
CA GLY A 61 -8.60 2.12 4.40
C GLY A 61 -7.58 1.70 5.45
N SER A 62 -6.70 2.61 5.80
CA SER A 62 -5.72 2.40 6.85
C SER A 62 -5.35 3.70 7.53
N GLY A 63 -4.95 3.61 8.79
CA GLY A 63 -4.27 4.70 9.47
C GLY A 63 -2.85 4.84 8.92
N LEU A 64 -2.40 6.07 8.83
CA LEU A 64 -1.03 6.42 8.49
C LEU A 64 -0.37 7.04 9.71
N ASN A 65 0.76 6.49 10.11
CA ASN A 65 1.52 7.03 11.23
C ASN A 65 2.98 6.70 11.03
N GLU A 66 3.82 7.72 10.98
CA GLU A 66 5.25 7.55 10.84
C GLU A 66 5.95 8.52 11.77
N ASN A 67 6.83 7.99 12.61
CA ASN A 67 7.67 8.77 13.50
C ASN A 67 9.11 8.69 13.00
N GLY A 68 9.59 9.77 12.41
CA GLY A 68 10.99 9.84 11.99
C GLY A 68 11.92 9.85 13.21
N THR A 69 13.08 9.28 13.02
CA THR A 69 14.09 9.18 14.09
C THR A 69 14.68 10.54 14.46
N ASP A 70 14.79 11.43 13.47
CA ASP A 70 15.47 12.72 13.67
C ASP A 70 14.51 13.79 14.18
N ARG A 71 13.45 14.11 13.44
CA ARG A 71 12.56 15.19 13.85
C ARG A 71 11.15 15.20 13.26
N PHE A 72 10.93 14.66 12.06
CA PHE A 72 9.67 14.81 11.35
C PHE A 72 8.76 13.61 11.54
N GLN A 73 7.46 13.89 11.62
CA GLN A 73 6.43 12.88 11.85
C GLN A 73 5.20 13.21 11.02
N TYR A 74 4.41 12.20 10.68
CA TYR A 74 3.07 12.43 10.18
C TYR A 74 2.10 11.42 10.77
N GLU A 75 0.84 11.81 10.78
CA GLU A 75 -0.28 10.91 11.07
C GLU A 75 -1.46 11.29 10.18
N GLY A 76 -2.30 10.33 9.89
CA GLY A 76 -3.46 10.57 9.05
C GLY A 76 -4.16 9.30 8.64
N ASN A 77 -4.88 9.38 7.54
CA ASN A 77 -5.67 8.30 7.01
C ASN A 77 -5.50 8.19 5.50
N LEU A 78 -5.54 6.95 5.04
CA LEU A 78 -5.54 6.60 3.63
C LEU A 78 -6.79 5.77 3.35
N TYR A 79 -7.47 6.03 2.25
CA TYR A 79 -8.56 5.19 1.78
C TYR A 79 -8.56 5.15 0.27
N GLY A 80 -9.12 4.05 -0.24
CA GLY A 80 -9.18 3.83 -1.67
C GLY A 80 -10.33 2.95 -2.08
N VAL A 81 -10.65 3.04 -3.36
CA VAL A 81 -11.64 2.22 -4.05
C VAL A 81 -10.98 1.65 -5.29
N GLN A 82 -11.21 0.37 -5.54
CA GLN A 82 -10.60 -0.34 -6.65
C GLN A 82 -11.65 -1.20 -7.33
N ILE A 83 -11.65 -1.15 -8.67
CA ILE A 83 -12.48 -2.00 -9.50
C ILE A 83 -11.55 -2.76 -10.42
N GLY A 84 -11.67 -4.07 -10.44
CA GLY A 84 -10.87 -4.92 -11.29
C GLY A 84 -11.70 -5.89 -12.10
N HIS A 85 -11.09 -6.41 -13.14
CA HIS A 85 -11.70 -7.38 -14.04
C HIS A 85 -10.64 -8.38 -14.45
N ASP A 86 -10.97 -9.67 -14.30
CA ASP A 86 -10.18 -10.77 -14.84
C ASP A 86 -10.80 -11.12 -16.19
N PHE A 87 -10.13 -10.72 -17.27
CA PHE A 87 -10.72 -10.77 -18.61
C PHE A 87 -10.25 -11.97 -19.43
N LYS A 88 -9.29 -12.75 -18.92
CA LYS A 88 -8.84 -13.96 -19.62
C LYS A 88 -8.49 -15.04 -18.60
N ILE A 89 -9.06 -16.23 -18.79
CA ILE A 89 -8.87 -17.35 -17.90
C ILE A 89 -8.63 -18.59 -18.76
N ASN A 90 -7.50 -19.25 -18.52
CA ASN A 90 -7.10 -20.47 -19.23
C ASN A 90 -6.66 -21.53 -18.22
N LYS A 91 -6.94 -22.79 -18.56
CA LYS A 91 -6.33 -23.94 -17.89
C LYS A 91 -5.29 -24.53 -18.83
N ASP A 92 -4.06 -24.72 -18.35
CA ASP A 92 -2.98 -25.31 -19.14
C ASP A 92 -2.98 -26.84 -19.11
N LYS A 93 -2.02 -27.45 -19.80
CA LYS A 93 -1.88 -28.92 -19.87
C LYS A 93 -1.66 -29.58 -18.51
N ASN A 94 -1.05 -28.85 -17.57
CA ASN A 94 -0.72 -29.36 -16.25
C ASN A 94 -1.81 -29.08 -15.22
N GLY A 95 -2.94 -28.54 -15.64
CA GLY A 95 -4.07 -28.20 -14.78
C GLY A 95 -3.91 -26.89 -14.04
N ASN A 96 -2.95 -26.05 -14.41
CA ASN A 96 -2.79 -24.74 -13.80
C ASN A 96 -3.79 -23.75 -14.39
N ASP A 97 -4.40 -22.95 -13.52
CA ASP A 97 -5.30 -21.88 -13.94
C ASP A 97 -4.50 -20.59 -14.10
N HIS A 98 -4.66 -19.93 -15.24
CA HIS A 98 -4.01 -18.68 -15.55
C HIS A 98 -5.06 -17.57 -15.73
N LEU A 99 -4.89 -16.48 -15.00
CA LEU A 99 -5.79 -15.34 -15.06
C LEU A 99 -4.99 -14.12 -15.50
N LEU A 100 -5.54 -13.39 -16.44
CA LEU A 100 -5.03 -12.10 -16.87
C LEU A 100 -6.12 -11.06 -16.59
N GLY A 101 -5.77 -10.01 -15.89
CA GLY A 101 -6.73 -9.00 -15.47
C GLY A 101 -6.13 -7.62 -15.38
N GLY A 102 -6.95 -6.71 -14.89
CA GLY A 102 -6.55 -5.35 -14.65
C GLY A 102 -7.45 -4.69 -13.64
N TYR A 103 -7.03 -3.51 -13.19
CA TYR A 103 -7.83 -2.72 -12.27
C TYR A 103 -7.58 -1.22 -12.45
N ILE A 104 -8.55 -0.45 -11.98
CA ILE A 104 -8.43 0.99 -11.80
C ILE A 104 -8.69 1.30 -10.33
N SER A 105 -7.93 2.22 -9.76
CA SER A 105 -8.04 2.58 -8.35
C SER A 105 -8.04 4.08 -8.19
N TYR A 106 -8.79 4.56 -7.20
CA TYR A 106 -8.69 5.91 -6.67
C TYR A 106 -8.27 5.84 -5.22
N ASN A 107 -7.27 6.65 -4.84
CA ASN A 107 -6.78 6.72 -3.47
C ASN A 107 -6.75 8.16 -2.99
N ARG A 108 -6.97 8.33 -1.71
CA ARG A 108 -6.84 9.62 -1.04
C ARG A 108 -6.17 9.44 0.31
N ALA A 109 -5.15 10.26 0.58
CA ALA A 109 -4.50 10.35 1.88
C ALA A 109 -4.66 11.76 2.42
N ASN A 110 -5.05 11.88 3.68
CA ASN A 110 -5.09 13.13 4.42
C ASN A 110 -4.13 12.98 5.59
N THR A 111 -3.16 13.87 5.69
CA THR A 111 -2.09 13.77 6.67
C THR A 111 -1.86 15.08 7.39
N ASP A 112 -1.56 14.97 8.67
CA ASP A 112 -1.03 16.03 9.50
C ASP A 112 0.46 15.81 9.67
N PHE A 113 1.24 16.86 9.56
CA PHE A 113 2.69 16.82 9.68
C PHE A 113 3.15 17.54 10.93
N PHE A 114 4.26 17.06 11.49
CA PHE A 114 4.80 17.55 12.74
C PHE A 114 6.32 17.66 12.63
N ASP A 115 6.86 18.60 13.39
CA ASP A 115 8.30 18.79 13.56
C ASP A 115 8.60 18.88 15.05
N GLU A 116 9.42 17.97 15.56
CA GLU A 116 9.80 17.95 16.97
C GLU A 116 10.46 19.26 17.43
N TYR A 117 11.11 19.93 16.50
CA TYR A 117 11.82 21.18 16.76
C TYR A 117 11.12 22.40 16.13
N ARG A 118 9.80 22.30 15.99
CA ARG A 118 9.03 23.47 15.54
C ARG A 118 9.22 24.62 16.52
N ALA A 119 9.49 25.81 16.00
CA ALA A 119 9.77 26.96 16.82
C ALA A 119 8.82 28.13 16.48
N GLU A 120 8.49 28.91 17.50
CA GLU A 120 7.79 30.20 17.41
C GLU A 120 8.61 31.26 18.13
N ASN A 121 8.79 32.41 17.51
CA ASN A 121 9.54 33.54 18.10
C ASN A 121 10.93 33.13 18.62
N GLY A 122 11.60 32.25 17.89
CA GLY A 122 12.95 31.79 18.24
C GLY A 122 13.01 30.74 19.33
N LYS A 123 11.87 30.25 19.83
CA LYS A 123 11.81 29.23 20.88
C LYS A 123 11.10 27.98 20.36
N ILE A 124 11.55 26.81 20.80
CA ILE A 124 10.89 25.53 20.46
C ILE A 124 9.51 25.52 21.09
N SER A 125 8.51 25.29 20.26
CA SER A 125 7.10 25.29 20.66
C SER A 125 6.67 23.94 21.26
N ASP A 126 5.72 23.98 22.18
CA ASP A 126 5.08 22.77 22.70
C ASP A 126 4.23 22.06 21.63
N SER A 127 3.55 22.83 20.79
CA SER A 127 2.81 22.28 19.66
C SER A 127 3.76 21.95 18.51
N LYS A 128 3.77 20.71 18.06
CA LYS A 128 4.65 20.22 17.00
C LYS A 128 3.99 20.25 15.63
N TYR A 129 2.70 20.51 15.56
CA TYR A 129 1.93 20.56 14.33
C TYR A 129 2.42 21.64 13.38
N THR A 130 2.71 21.26 12.13
CA THR A 130 3.27 22.18 11.12
C THR A 130 2.34 22.42 9.94
N GLY A 131 1.36 21.58 9.71
CA GLY A 131 0.45 21.75 8.59
C GLY A 131 -0.13 20.43 8.09
N LYS A 132 -0.93 20.54 7.04
CA LYS A 132 -1.65 19.42 6.42
C LYS A 132 -1.13 19.13 5.03
N GLY A 133 -1.26 17.87 4.63
CA GLY A 133 -1.09 17.45 3.26
C GLY A 133 -2.26 16.58 2.82
N LYS A 134 -2.60 16.69 1.55
CA LYS A 134 -3.59 15.85 0.90
C LYS A 134 -2.98 15.30 -0.35
N SER A 135 -3.09 13.98 -0.55
CA SER A 135 -2.66 13.36 -1.78
C SER A 135 -3.83 12.58 -2.38
N GLU A 136 -4.02 12.71 -3.68
CA GLU A 136 -4.99 11.92 -4.44
C GLU A 136 -4.25 11.24 -5.58
N SER A 137 -4.63 9.99 -5.87
CA SER A 137 -4.03 9.26 -6.97
C SER A 137 -5.07 8.42 -7.72
N ILE A 138 -4.81 8.25 -9.01
CA ILE A 138 -5.51 7.30 -9.86
C ILE A 138 -4.45 6.30 -10.32
N SER A 139 -4.75 5.00 -10.21
CA SER A 139 -3.83 3.94 -10.58
C SER A 139 -4.48 2.99 -11.56
N LEU A 140 -3.68 2.50 -12.51
CA LEU A 140 -4.06 1.43 -13.42
C LEU A 140 -3.13 0.27 -13.19
N GLY A 141 -3.68 -0.93 -13.04
CA GLY A 141 -2.91 -2.15 -12.83
C GLY A 141 -3.21 -3.21 -13.86
N ILE A 142 -2.21 -4.00 -14.18
CA ILE A 142 -2.34 -5.23 -14.96
C ILE A 142 -1.88 -6.37 -14.06
N THR A 143 -2.67 -7.44 -14.01
CA THR A 143 -2.42 -8.58 -13.13
C THR A 143 -2.31 -9.87 -13.93
N LYS A 144 -1.35 -10.71 -13.55
CA LYS A 144 -1.21 -12.06 -14.08
C LYS A 144 -1.09 -13.01 -12.91
N THR A 145 -2.04 -13.94 -12.80
CA THR A 145 -2.13 -14.85 -11.66
C THR A 145 -2.17 -16.29 -12.14
N LYS A 146 -1.46 -17.15 -11.44
CA LYS A 146 -1.41 -18.59 -11.72
C LYS A 146 -1.75 -19.36 -10.45
N TYR A 147 -2.69 -20.28 -10.54
CA TYR A 147 -3.01 -21.22 -9.48
C TYR A 147 -2.66 -22.64 -9.92
N THR A 148 -1.96 -23.37 -9.07
CA THR A 148 -1.62 -24.76 -9.35
C THR A 148 -2.59 -25.72 -8.67
N PRO A 149 -2.76 -26.95 -9.19
CA PRO A 149 -3.64 -27.96 -8.56
C PRO A 149 -3.23 -28.32 -7.13
N LYS A 150 -1.95 -28.14 -6.78
CA LYS A 150 -1.42 -28.47 -5.45
C LYS A 150 -1.52 -27.31 -4.45
N GLY A 151 -2.23 -26.22 -4.79
CA GLY A 151 -2.49 -25.12 -3.88
C GLY A 151 -1.46 -24.00 -3.88
N SER A 152 -0.53 -23.99 -4.83
CA SER A 152 0.40 -22.88 -5.00
C SER A 152 -0.24 -21.77 -5.83
N TYR A 153 0.17 -20.54 -5.58
CA TYR A 153 -0.19 -19.42 -6.43
C TYR A 153 0.99 -18.51 -6.70
N TYR A 154 0.94 -17.83 -7.82
CA TYR A 154 1.89 -16.80 -8.22
C TYR A 154 1.11 -15.63 -8.77
N ASP A 155 1.47 -14.43 -8.36
CA ASP A 155 0.76 -13.21 -8.74
C ASP A 155 1.74 -12.12 -9.12
N LEU A 156 1.62 -11.61 -10.33
CA LEU A 156 2.43 -10.52 -10.85
C LEU A 156 1.55 -9.32 -11.12
N VAL A 157 1.97 -8.15 -10.69
CA VAL A 157 1.23 -6.91 -10.91
C VAL A 157 2.18 -5.84 -11.43
N GLY A 158 1.75 -5.15 -12.49
CA GLY A 158 2.34 -3.90 -12.92
C GLY A 158 1.32 -2.79 -12.72
N GLN A 159 1.73 -1.70 -12.13
CA GLN A 159 0.84 -0.58 -11.80
C GLN A 159 1.51 0.74 -12.16
N VAL A 160 0.72 1.63 -12.75
CA VAL A 160 1.11 3.02 -12.98
C VAL A 160 0.14 3.92 -12.22
N SER A 161 0.66 4.98 -11.65
CA SER A 161 -0.15 5.91 -10.86
C SER A 161 0.16 7.35 -11.27
N TYR A 162 -0.89 8.15 -11.34
CA TYR A 162 -0.80 9.60 -11.42
C TYR A 162 -1.29 10.17 -10.11
N LEU A 163 -0.55 11.11 -9.54
CA LEU A 163 -0.90 11.66 -8.25
C LEU A 163 -0.81 13.19 -8.22
N GLN A 164 -1.55 13.79 -7.29
CA GLN A 164 -1.50 15.20 -7.00
C GLN A 164 -1.41 15.40 -5.48
N ASN A 165 -0.40 16.16 -5.06
CA ASN A 165 -0.21 16.55 -3.67
C ASN A 165 -0.62 18.01 -3.49
N LYS A 166 -1.29 18.29 -2.37
CA LYS A 166 -1.62 19.61 -1.90
C LYS A 166 -1.06 19.82 -0.51
N TYR A 167 -0.37 20.93 -0.33
CA TYR A 167 0.25 21.28 0.94
C TYR A 167 -0.42 22.53 1.49
N ASN A 168 -0.73 22.52 2.77
CA ASN A 168 -1.22 23.70 3.50
C ASN A 168 -0.49 23.76 4.84
N SER A 169 0.47 24.65 4.95
CA SER A 169 1.22 24.80 6.18
C SER A 169 0.44 25.57 7.23
N ARG A 170 0.85 25.43 8.47
CA ARG A 170 0.24 26.13 9.60
C ARG A 170 0.32 27.65 9.47
N ASP A 171 1.35 28.16 8.80
CA ASP A 171 1.57 29.57 8.53
C ASP A 171 1.03 30.03 7.16
N ASP A 172 0.04 29.29 6.63
CA ASP A 172 -0.75 29.61 5.44
C ASP A 172 -0.01 29.58 4.10
N TYR A 173 1.16 28.91 4.02
CA TYR A 173 1.74 28.59 2.73
C TYR A 173 1.01 27.40 2.11
N SER A 174 0.66 27.55 0.84
CA SER A 174 0.02 26.48 0.09
C SER A 174 0.76 26.21 -1.20
N ALA A 175 0.76 24.94 -1.61
CA ALA A 175 1.39 24.51 -2.86
C ALA A 175 0.67 23.29 -3.40
N LYS A 176 0.79 23.11 -4.72
CA LYS A 176 0.29 21.92 -5.43
C LYS A 176 1.44 21.29 -6.20
N GLN A 177 1.39 19.96 -6.30
CA GLN A 177 2.44 19.20 -6.95
C GLN A 177 1.83 17.98 -7.62
N ASN A 178 2.24 17.72 -8.85
CA ASN A 178 1.87 16.50 -9.57
C ASN A 178 3.03 15.50 -9.52
N GLY A 179 2.70 14.23 -9.67
CA GLY A 179 3.70 13.19 -9.72
C GLY A 179 3.16 11.93 -10.38
N PHE A 180 4.05 10.98 -10.64
CA PHE A 180 3.68 9.67 -11.11
C PHE A 180 4.49 8.59 -10.41
N GLY A 181 3.93 7.40 -10.37
CA GLY A 181 4.58 6.23 -9.81
C GLY A 181 4.48 5.04 -10.74
N LEU A 182 5.49 4.20 -10.68
CA LEU A 182 5.51 2.89 -11.32
C LEU A 182 5.72 1.84 -10.24
N LEU A 183 5.03 0.71 -10.35
CA LEU A 183 5.12 -0.33 -9.34
C LEU A 183 5.07 -1.70 -10.00
N LEU A 184 5.92 -2.60 -9.50
CA LEU A 184 5.93 -4.01 -9.87
C LEU A 184 5.85 -4.84 -8.59
N SER A 185 4.97 -5.83 -8.57
CA SER A 185 4.82 -6.73 -7.42
C SER A 185 4.84 -8.17 -7.88
N GLY A 186 5.59 -9.00 -7.17
CA GLY A 186 5.55 -10.44 -7.30
C GLY A 186 5.18 -11.06 -5.96
N GLU A 187 4.23 -11.97 -5.97
CA GLU A 187 3.76 -12.67 -4.78
C GLU A 187 3.67 -14.16 -5.06
N ALA A 188 4.01 -14.98 -4.08
CA ALA A 188 3.86 -16.43 -4.15
C ALA A 188 3.40 -16.96 -2.80
N GLY A 189 2.65 -18.04 -2.84
CA GLY A 189 2.22 -18.73 -1.64
C GLY A 189 1.83 -20.17 -1.97
N LYS A 190 1.71 -20.98 -0.92
CA LYS A 190 1.25 -22.35 -1.07
C LYS A 190 0.39 -22.73 0.12
N SER A 191 -0.82 -23.18 -0.17
CA SER A 191 -1.77 -23.62 0.84
C SER A 191 -1.57 -25.09 1.16
N PHE A 192 -1.48 -25.41 2.46
CA PHE A 192 -1.41 -26.76 2.99
C PHE A 192 -2.64 -27.04 3.83
N ASN A 193 -3.28 -28.16 3.55
CA ASN A 193 -4.39 -28.63 4.35
C ASN A 193 -3.86 -29.28 5.63
N ILE A 194 -4.30 -28.79 6.81
CA ILE A 194 -3.81 -29.25 8.11
C ILE A 194 -4.85 -30.00 8.93
N SER A 195 -6.06 -30.17 8.42
CA SER A 195 -7.13 -30.93 9.09
C SER A 195 -7.60 -32.10 8.24
N LYS A 196 -8.09 -33.15 8.91
CA LYS A 196 -8.59 -34.35 8.22
C LYS A 196 -9.83 -34.11 7.38
N ASN A 197 -10.66 -33.14 7.77
CA ASN A 197 -11.88 -32.77 7.04
C ASN A 197 -11.68 -31.72 5.97
N GLY A 198 -10.45 -31.24 5.80
CA GLY A 198 -10.13 -30.23 4.78
C GLY A 198 -10.56 -28.80 5.09
N ASN A 199 -11.08 -28.52 6.30
CA ASN A 199 -11.61 -27.20 6.64
C ASN A 199 -10.53 -26.21 7.02
N TRP A 200 -9.40 -26.67 7.55
CA TRP A 200 -8.31 -25.82 7.98
C TRP A 200 -7.13 -25.89 7.03
N SER A 201 -6.61 -24.73 6.69
CA SER A 201 -5.40 -24.62 5.86
C SER A 201 -4.45 -23.60 6.42
N VAL A 202 -3.16 -23.79 6.17
CA VAL A 202 -2.10 -22.84 6.45
C VAL A 202 -1.39 -22.51 5.16
N GLU A 203 -1.13 -21.22 4.93
CA GLU A 203 -0.53 -20.75 3.68
C GLU A 203 0.62 -19.82 3.98
N PRO A 204 1.86 -20.28 3.86
CA PRO A 204 3.01 -19.37 3.83
C PRO A 204 3.02 -18.57 2.54
N GLN A 205 3.40 -17.31 2.64
CA GLN A 205 3.37 -16.32 1.56
C GLN A 205 4.65 -15.51 1.56
N ALA A 206 5.04 -15.06 0.39
CA ALA A 206 6.12 -14.09 0.20
C ALA A 206 5.74 -13.11 -0.90
N GLN A 207 6.15 -11.87 -0.75
CA GLN A 207 5.89 -10.82 -1.72
C GLN A 207 7.07 -9.86 -1.78
N LEU A 208 7.37 -9.40 -2.99
CA LEU A 208 8.39 -8.39 -3.23
C LEU A 208 7.79 -7.32 -4.12
N ILE A 209 7.89 -6.06 -3.69
CA ILE A 209 7.30 -4.93 -4.37
C ILE A 209 8.38 -3.89 -4.64
N TYR A 210 8.56 -3.56 -5.91
CA TYR A 210 9.41 -2.46 -6.36
C TYR A 210 8.52 -1.27 -6.74
N GLN A 211 8.93 -0.07 -6.34
CA GLN A 211 8.22 1.14 -6.66
C GLN A 211 9.19 2.25 -7.04
N TYR A 212 8.84 2.99 -8.10
CA TYR A 212 9.51 4.22 -8.51
C TYR A 212 8.53 5.38 -8.38
N LEU A 213 8.99 6.48 -7.79
CA LEU A 213 8.20 7.68 -7.58
C LEU A 213 8.94 8.90 -8.13
N ASN A 214 8.24 9.68 -8.95
CA ASN A 214 8.70 10.97 -9.43
C ASN A 214 7.66 12.03 -9.09
N THR A 215 8.05 13.05 -8.35
CA THR A 215 7.20 14.20 -8.04
C THR A 215 7.83 15.45 -8.65
N LYS A 216 6.99 16.30 -9.26
CA LYS A 216 7.47 17.51 -9.93
C LYS A 216 7.95 18.54 -8.93
N SER A 217 9.01 19.25 -9.28
CA SER A 217 9.47 20.41 -8.55
C SER A 217 8.40 21.49 -8.56
N PHE A 218 8.34 22.25 -7.49
CA PHE A 218 7.39 23.37 -7.36
C PHE A 218 8.00 24.50 -6.56
N ASN A 219 7.39 25.68 -6.65
CA ASN A 219 7.73 26.83 -5.82
C ASN A 219 6.58 27.09 -4.87
N ASP A 220 6.87 27.24 -3.58
CA ASP A 220 5.84 27.46 -2.54
C ASP A 220 5.57 28.93 -2.23
N GLY A 221 6.13 29.85 -3.04
CA GLY A 221 6.06 31.27 -2.81
C GLY A 221 7.30 31.84 -2.12
N LEU A 222 8.11 30.99 -1.51
CA LEU A 222 9.37 31.36 -0.86
C LEU A 222 10.58 30.73 -1.55
N ARG A 223 10.51 29.46 -1.86
CA ARG A 223 11.65 28.67 -2.34
C ARG A 223 11.21 27.63 -3.34
N ASN A 224 12.15 27.20 -4.16
CA ASN A 224 11.96 26.02 -5.00
C ASN A 224 12.12 24.76 -4.16
N VAL A 225 11.21 23.83 -4.36
CA VAL A 225 11.20 22.53 -3.68
C VAL A 225 11.36 21.45 -4.72
N ASN A 226 12.37 20.63 -4.57
CA ASN A 226 12.65 19.50 -5.45
C ASN A 226 12.91 18.26 -4.59
N GLN A 227 11.99 17.31 -4.69
CA GLN A 227 12.17 16.01 -4.05
C GLN A 227 12.86 15.09 -5.04
N ASP A 228 13.95 14.45 -4.60
CA ASP A 228 14.65 13.45 -5.42
C ASP A 228 13.69 12.33 -5.83
N ASN A 229 13.88 11.79 -7.03
CA ASN A 229 13.17 10.58 -7.43
C ASN A 229 13.51 9.45 -6.46
N ARG A 230 12.51 8.63 -6.14
CA ARG A 230 12.68 7.56 -5.17
C ARG A 230 12.43 6.20 -5.77
N ASN A 231 13.24 5.25 -5.34
CA ASN A 231 13.01 3.83 -5.55
C ASN A 231 12.72 3.20 -4.20
N GLY A 232 11.71 2.33 -4.16
CA GLY A 232 11.38 1.55 -2.98
C GLY A 232 11.43 0.07 -3.32
N LEU A 233 11.96 -0.73 -2.41
CA LEU A 233 11.90 -2.18 -2.51
C LEU A 233 11.42 -2.71 -1.17
N ARG A 234 10.21 -3.25 -1.15
CA ARG A 234 9.55 -3.75 0.06
C ARG A 234 9.30 -5.24 -0.05
N GLY A 235 9.69 -5.98 0.97
CA GLY A 235 9.44 -7.41 1.05
C GLY A 235 8.45 -7.75 2.16
N ARG A 236 7.71 -8.83 1.96
CA ARG A 236 6.81 -9.41 2.94
C ARG A 236 7.00 -10.90 3.03
N ALA A 237 7.07 -11.41 4.25
CA ALA A 237 6.93 -12.83 4.56
C ALA A 237 5.72 -12.98 5.48
N GLY A 238 4.82 -13.87 5.15
CA GLY A 238 3.59 -14.02 5.91
C GLY A 238 3.10 -15.45 6.01
N VAL A 239 2.19 -15.65 6.94
CA VAL A 239 1.48 -16.93 7.12
C VAL A 239 0.00 -16.60 7.27
N ARG A 240 -0.83 -17.32 6.52
CA ARG A 240 -2.28 -17.20 6.58
C ARG A 240 -2.87 -18.52 7.08
N LEU A 241 -3.67 -18.43 8.13
CA LEU A 241 -4.46 -19.54 8.65
C LEU A 241 -5.91 -19.30 8.23
N ALA A 242 -6.49 -20.27 7.52
CA ALA A 242 -7.85 -20.14 7.02
C ALA A 242 -8.71 -21.31 7.47
N TYR A 243 -9.96 -21.00 7.78
CA TYR A 243 -11.01 -21.97 8.06
C TYR A 243 -12.15 -21.78 7.06
N ASN A 244 -12.48 -22.86 6.35
CA ASN A 244 -13.60 -22.89 5.41
C ASN A 244 -14.64 -23.85 5.96
N GLY A 245 -15.71 -23.31 6.55
CA GLY A 245 -16.80 -24.10 7.10
C GLY A 245 -17.70 -24.66 5.99
N ASP A 246 -18.07 -25.93 6.12
CA ASP A 246 -19.06 -26.55 5.25
C ASP A 246 -20.44 -26.37 5.89
N ASN A 247 -21.35 -25.63 5.25
CA ASN A 247 -22.70 -25.42 5.72
C ASN A 247 -23.75 -26.23 4.94
N GLY A 248 -23.30 -27.29 4.25
CA GLY A 248 -24.20 -28.18 3.49
C GLY A 248 -24.64 -27.64 2.14
N ASN A 249 -24.33 -26.40 1.82
CA ASN A 249 -24.50 -25.78 0.51
C ASN A 249 -23.12 -25.64 -0.13
N SER A 250 -23.07 -25.46 -1.43
CA SER A 250 -21.83 -25.20 -2.16
C SER A 250 -21.13 -23.90 -1.75
N ARG A 251 -21.72 -23.16 -0.81
CA ARG A 251 -21.21 -21.90 -0.29
C ARG A 251 -20.74 -22.10 1.14
N THR A 252 -19.53 -21.62 1.44
CA THR A 252 -18.91 -21.77 2.75
C THR A 252 -18.57 -20.40 3.35
N ASN A 253 -18.76 -20.27 4.66
CA ASN A 253 -18.20 -19.15 5.40
C ASN A 253 -16.71 -19.40 5.59
N SER A 254 -15.91 -18.41 5.28
CA SER A 254 -14.46 -18.47 5.44
C SER A 254 -14.01 -17.48 6.50
N TYR A 255 -13.11 -17.92 7.37
CA TYR A 255 -12.47 -17.08 8.37
C TYR A 255 -10.96 -17.20 8.19
N TYR A 256 -10.24 -16.12 8.40
CA TYR A 256 -8.79 -16.18 8.29
C TYR A 256 -8.10 -15.26 9.28
N ALA A 257 -6.87 -15.64 9.61
CA ALA A 257 -5.93 -14.80 10.32
C ALA A 257 -4.63 -14.78 9.53
N VAL A 258 -4.00 -13.63 9.46
CA VAL A 258 -2.72 -13.47 8.76
C VAL A 258 -1.74 -12.75 9.67
N ALA A 259 -0.48 -13.21 9.64
CA ALA A 259 0.62 -12.53 10.29
C ALA A 259 1.71 -12.28 9.25
N ASN A 260 2.17 -11.05 9.18
CA ASN A 260 3.18 -10.63 8.22
C ASN A 260 4.34 -9.94 8.92
N VAL A 261 5.52 -10.10 8.35
CA VAL A 261 6.67 -9.25 8.61
C VAL A 261 6.99 -8.52 7.31
N TRP A 262 7.10 -7.22 7.41
CA TRP A 262 7.42 -6.34 6.30
C TRP A 262 8.80 -5.74 6.50
N HIS A 263 9.52 -5.54 5.40
CA HIS A 263 10.82 -4.89 5.43
C HIS A 263 11.04 -4.04 4.19
N ASP A 264 11.46 -2.80 4.39
CA ASP A 264 11.92 -1.91 3.34
C ASP A 264 13.44 -2.07 3.17
N PHE A 265 13.85 -2.60 2.03
CA PHE A 265 15.27 -2.81 1.71
C PHE A 265 15.96 -1.51 1.29
N THR A 266 15.18 -0.51 0.88
CA THR A 266 15.68 0.82 0.54
C THR A 266 15.47 1.76 1.72
N LYS A 267 16.51 2.53 2.04
CA LYS A 267 16.44 3.50 3.14
C LYS A 267 15.84 4.80 2.63
N TYR A 268 14.87 5.33 3.36
CA TYR A 268 14.22 6.59 3.02
C TYR A 268 15.21 7.75 2.99
N ASP A 269 16.17 7.78 3.90
CA ASP A 269 17.18 8.82 4.01
C ASP A 269 18.32 8.73 2.97
N SER A 270 18.25 7.79 2.04
CA SER A 270 19.15 7.75 0.89
C SER A 270 18.83 8.80 -0.17
N LYS A 271 17.65 9.43 -0.09
CA LYS A 271 17.19 10.48 -0.99
C LYS A 271 16.82 11.71 -0.19
N TYR A 272 16.85 12.86 -0.84
CA TYR A 272 16.70 14.15 -0.19
C TYR A 272 15.54 14.95 -0.77
N THR A 273 15.01 15.83 0.05
CA THR A 273 14.17 16.95 -0.38
C THR A 273 15.06 18.18 -0.43
N ASN A 274 15.14 18.78 -1.60
CA ASN A 274 15.98 19.96 -1.84
C ASN A 274 15.10 21.21 -1.77
N ILE A 275 15.38 22.07 -0.80
CA ILE A 275 14.63 23.32 -0.59
C ILE A 275 15.63 24.46 -0.73
N GLY A 276 15.56 25.17 -1.86
CA GLY A 276 16.61 26.11 -2.23
C GLY A 276 17.96 25.36 -2.36
N SER A 277 18.93 25.76 -1.58
CA SER A 277 20.24 25.09 -1.52
C SER A 277 20.36 24.01 -0.44
N ASP A 278 19.32 23.83 0.39
CA ASP A 278 19.37 22.90 1.52
C ASP A 278 18.89 21.52 1.09
N LYS A 279 19.59 20.49 1.57
CA LYS A 279 19.23 19.09 1.39
C LYS A 279 18.74 18.55 2.72
N ILE A 280 17.49 18.08 2.75
CA ILE A 280 16.84 17.64 3.98
C ILE A 280 16.29 16.25 3.78
N THR A 281 16.42 15.40 4.77
CA THR A 281 15.85 14.06 4.77
C THR A 281 15.47 13.66 6.18
N GLU A 282 14.87 12.48 6.31
CA GLU A 282 14.45 11.92 7.59
C GLU A 282 14.70 10.41 7.58
N LYS A 283 15.12 9.90 8.70
CA LYS A 283 15.32 8.46 8.86
C LYS A 283 14.04 7.80 9.36
N LEU A 284 13.56 6.83 8.62
CA LEU A 284 12.33 6.10 8.93
C LEU A 284 12.64 4.64 9.26
N GLY A 285 11.73 4.00 10.01
CA GLY A 285 11.79 2.58 10.31
C GLY A 285 11.68 1.72 9.05
N THR A 286 12.33 0.56 9.05
CA THR A 286 12.38 -0.33 7.88
C THR A 286 11.71 -1.67 8.08
N THR A 287 11.45 -2.08 9.31
CA THR A 287 10.87 -3.40 9.60
C THR A 287 9.70 -3.25 10.55
N TRP A 288 8.59 -3.93 10.23
CA TRP A 288 7.42 -3.95 11.10
C TRP A 288 6.64 -5.24 10.94
N GLY A 289 5.84 -5.55 11.96
CA GLY A 289 4.92 -6.67 11.97
C GLY A 289 3.50 -6.21 11.71
N GLU A 290 2.67 -7.12 11.19
CA GLU A 290 1.26 -6.87 10.93
C GLU A 290 0.47 -8.12 11.26
N ILE A 291 -0.68 -7.95 11.90
CA ILE A 291 -1.63 -9.01 12.16
C ILE A 291 -2.97 -8.58 11.58
N GLY A 292 -3.61 -9.48 10.83
CA GLY A 292 -4.91 -9.22 10.25
C GLY A 292 -5.87 -10.36 10.55
N LEU A 293 -7.14 -10.04 10.65
CA LEU A 293 -8.26 -10.98 10.79
C LEU A 293 -9.30 -10.65 9.73
N GLY A 294 -9.96 -11.67 9.21
CA GLY A 294 -11.01 -11.45 8.25
C GLY A 294 -12.00 -12.57 8.19
N ALA A 295 -13.13 -12.27 7.59
CA ALA A 295 -14.20 -13.21 7.34
C ALA A 295 -14.82 -12.93 5.98
N GLN A 296 -15.28 -13.97 5.33
CA GLN A 296 -15.97 -13.87 4.06
C GLN A 296 -17.21 -14.73 4.10
N ALA A 297 -18.34 -14.13 3.80
CA ALA A 297 -19.63 -14.80 3.75
C ALA A 297 -20.09 -14.96 2.31
N PRO A 298 -20.78 -16.07 1.97
CA PRO A 298 -21.20 -16.34 0.60
C PRO A 298 -22.52 -15.62 0.28
N LEU A 299 -22.56 -14.31 0.32
CA LEU A 299 -23.75 -13.51 0.02
C LEU A 299 -23.90 -13.21 -1.48
N GLY A 300 -23.45 -14.13 -2.34
CA GLY A 300 -23.54 -13.95 -3.79
C GLY A 300 -22.59 -12.94 -4.37
N GLN A 301 -21.95 -12.15 -3.52
CA GLN A 301 -20.90 -11.21 -3.89
C GLN A 301 -19.79 -11.28 -2.87
N LYS A 302 -18.58 -10.97 -3.32
CA LYS A 302 -17.41 -11.03 -2.49
C LYS A 302 -17.35 -9.80 -1.60
N SER A 303 -17.48 -9.99 -0.30
CA SER A 303 -17.15 -8.96 0.66
C SER A 303 -16.12 -9.51 1.63
N ASN A 304 -14.97 -8.87 1.67
CA ASN A 304 -13.92 -9.18 2.63
C ASN A 304 -13.83 -8.02 3.62
N LEU A 305 -13.90 -8.35 4.90
CA LEU A 305 -13.55 -7.41 5.94
C LEU A 305 -12.15 -7.76 6.43
N TYR A 306 -11.21 -6.87 6.20
CA TYR A 306 -9.83 -7.00 6.66
C TYR A 306 -9.58 -5.93 7.72
N VAL A 307 -9.12 -6.33 8.88
CA VAL A 307 -8.82 -5.42 10.00
C VAL A 307 -7.37 -5.64 10.42
N ASP A 308 -6.58 -4.59 10.31
CA ASP A 308 -5.20 -4.56 10.80
C ASP A 308 -5.12 -4.21 12.29
#